data_5b7b9471eda8989d80122edb776eb2fb
#
_entry.id   5b7b9471eda8989d80122edb776eb2fb
#
_cell.length_a   1.000
_cell.length_b   1.000
_cell.length_c   1.000
_cell.angle_alpha   90.00
_cell.angle_beta   90.00
_cell.angle_gamma   90.00
#
_symmetry.space_group_name_H-M   'P 1'
#
loop_
_entity.id
_entity.type
_entity.pdbx_description
1 polymer ?
#
loop_
_entity_poly.entity_id
_entity_poly.type
_entity_poly.pdbx_seq_one_letter_code
_entity_poly.pdbx_strand_id
1 'polypeptide(L)'
;MQRKDALNPNRFTTWLSILKTCSMRGDLGYGMFVHSQIVVVCGIEPDFSIGNGLVDMYCRCGSLPDANRVFSRLENRDHVSWGALVIGHIEQGFTSLALCLFKKMMEEENIRLDRLLLIRVLNVCRDRGDVYAAREIYDCLIKVVGFKLDVSLGSLLIDMYAKHGKIDDALKLFEELPNRNVVCWNVIISGYVHHNHGLDAVKVFEKMQSECVTPTNVTFSCVLRACGMVKGLEETKCIHDRIVRSGNFLDVVLGNSLVDAYSKCGNLEDSYAIFSSLLTRDVATWGALISGYVEHGKGTMALQLFQDMQIQGFTSNAIV
;
A
#
# COMPACT_ATOMS: atom_id res chain seq x y z
N MET A 1 -52.88 7.32 8.10
CA MET A 1 -52.58 6.23 7.15
C MET A 1 -51.23 6.37 6.45
N GLN A 2 -50.40 7.39 6.73
CA GLN A 2 -49.16 7.70 6.00
C GLN A 2 -47.85 7.17 6.67
N ARG A 3 -47.88 6.60 7.88
CA ARG A 3 -46.66 6.12 8.58
C ARG A 3 -46.22 4.68 8.26
N LYS A 4 -47.08 3.85 7.64
CA LYS A 4 -46.76 2.45 7.33
C LYS A 4 -46.01 2.26 6.00
N ASP A 5 -46.10 3.22 5.06
CA ASP A 5 -45.37 3.15 3.78
C ASP A 5 -43.92 3.61 3.85
N ALA A 6 -43.51 4.22 4.96
CA ALA A 6 -42.13 4.69 5.19
C ALA A 6 -41.13 3.53 5.46
N LEU A 7 -41.64 2.34 5.80
CA LEU A 7 -40.84 1.14 6.17
C LEU A 7 -40.66 0.12 5.06
N ASN A 8 -40.75 0.51 3.79
CA ASN A 8 -40.50 -0.43 2.70
C ASN A 8 -38.98 -0.68 2.54
N PRO A 9 -38.48 -1.91 2.80
CA PRO A 9 -37.05 -2.25 2.74
C PRO A 9 -36.40 -1.92 1.40
N ASN A 10 -37.17 -1.95 0.31
CA ASN A 10 -36.68 -1.57 -1.01
C ASN A 10 -36.35 -0.08 -1.15
N ARG A 11 -36.94 0.80 -0.35
CA ARG A 11 -36.61 2.23 -0.35
C ARG A 11 -35.28 2.51 0.35
N PHE A 12 -35.01 1.82 1.45
CA PHE A 12 -33.74 1.98 2.19
C PHE A 12 -32.54 1.55 1.35
N THR A 13 -32.63 0.41 0.67
CA THR A 13 -31.57 -0.05 -0.24
C THR A 13 -31.36 0.93 -1.40
N THR A 14 -32.42 1.55 -1.91
CA THR A 14 -32.33 2.57 -2.97
C THR A 14 -31.63 3.83 -2.47
N TRP A 15 -31.98 4.35 -1.27
CA TRP A 15 -31.33 5.52 -0.69
C TRP A 15 -29.84 5.28 -0.44
N LEU A 16 -29.47 4.13 0.14
CA LEU A 16 -28.07 3.76 0.36
C LEU A 16 -27.29 3.67 -0.96
N SER A 17 -27.88 3.10 -2.01
CA SER A 17 -27.25 3.03 -3.33
C SER A 17 -27.01 4.42 -3.93
N ILE A 18 -27.98 5.33 -3.78
CA ILE A 18 -27.85 6.71 -4.25
C ILE A 18 -26.78 7.46 -3.46
N LEU A 19 -26.79 7.37 -2.12
CA LEU A 19 -25.76 8.00 -1.27
C LEU A 19 -24.37 7.49 -1.61
N LYS A 20 -24.21 6.19 -1.82
CA LYS A 20 -22.94 5.59 -2.26
C LYS A 20 -22.49 6.15 -3.63
N THR A 21 -23.42 6.37 -4.55
CA THR A 21 -23.10 6.97 -5.85
C THR A 21 -22.65 8.43 -5.70
N CYS A 22 -23.28 9.21 -4.82
CA CYS A 22 -22.87 10.57 -4.49
C CYS A 22 -21.47 10.58 -3.89
N SER A 23 -21.18 9.70 -2.91
CA SER A 23 -19.86 9.49 -2.32
C SER A 23 -18.78 9.22 -3.38
N MET A 24 -19.07 8.32 -4.32
CA MET A 24 -18.10 7.92 -5.37
C MET A 24 -17.81 9.05 -6.38
N ARG A 25 -18.81 9.91 -6.64
CA ARG A 25 -18.69 11.03 -7.60
C ARG A 25 -18.23 12.33 -6.94
N GLY A 26 -18.23 12.41 -5.61
CA GLY A 26 -17.98 13.63 -4.87
C GLY A 26 -19.08 14.70 -5.07
N ASP A 27 -20.30 14.28 -5.45
CA ASP A 27 -21.42 15.20 -5.73
C ASP A 27 -22.13 15.59 -4.44
N LEU A 28 -21.59 16.61 -3.78
CA LEU A 28 -22.15 17.17 -2.53
C LEU A 28 -23.57 17.72 -2.76
N GLY A 29 -23.77 18.42 -3.87
CA GLY A 29 -25.08 19.09 -4.14
C GLY A 29 -26.22 18.07 -4.25
N TYR A 30 -26.00 17.01 -5.02
CA TYR A 30 -26.99 15.94 -5.13
C TYR A 30 -27.13 15.16 -3.82
N GLY A 31 -26.04 14.94 -3.09
CA GLY A 31 -26.05 14.31 -1.76
C GLY A 31 -26.89 15.09 -0.74
N MET A 32 -26.78 16.42 -0.70
CA MET A 32 -27.59 17.29 0.16
C MET A 32 -29.08 17.24 -0.24
N PHE A 33 -29.36 17.25 -1.53
CA PHE A 33 -30.74 17.10 -2.02
C PHE A 33 -31.33 15.76 -1.56
N VAL A 34 -30.61 14.64 -1.74
CA VAL A 34 -31.02 13.32 -1.27
C VAL A 34 -31.25 13.29 0.24
N HIS A 35 -30.36 13.90 1.03
CA HIS A 35 -30.55 14.02 2.48
C HIS A 35 -31.85 14.75 2.81
N SER A 36 -32.14 15.86 2.14
CA SER A 36 -33.40 16.60 2.38
C SER A 36 -34.63 15.73 2.08
N GLN A 37 -34.62 14.93 1.03
CA GLN A 37 -35.69 13.99 0.69
C GLN A 37 -35.85 12.89 1.75
N ILE A 38 -34.74 12.35 2.27
CA ILE A 38 -34.76 11.37 3.36
C ILE A 38 -35.42 11.95 4.61
N VAL A 39 -35.07 13.19 5.01
CA VAL A 39 -35.67 13.87 6.16
C VAL A 39 -37.17 14.09 5.97
N VAL A 40 -37.61 14.47 4.78
CA VAL A 40 -39.04 14.67 4.47
C VAL A 40 -39.82 13.36 4.55
N VAL A 41 -39.23 12.26 4.10
CA VAL A 41 -39.91 10.95 4.00
C VAL A 41 -39.84 10.17 5.32
N CYS A 42 -38.68 10.16 5.97
CA CYS A 42 -38.42 9.35 7.17
C CYS A 42 -38.55 10.12 8.49
N GLY A 43 -38.62 11.44 8.44
CA GLY A 43 -38.57 12.31 9.63
C GLY A 43 -37.16 12.72 10.00
N ILE A 44 -37.01 13.34 11.18
CA ILE A 44 -35.75 13.97 11.62
C ILE A 44 -34.67 12.93 11.97
N GLU A 45 -35.07 11.68 12.24
CA GLU A 45 -34.16 10.60 12.64
C GLU A 45 -34.06 9.56 11.52
N PRO A 46 -32.98 9.57 10.72
CA PRO A 46 -32.75 8.54 9.74
C PRO A 46 -32.48 7.19 10.43
N ASP A 47 -33.00 6.12 9.86
CA ASP A 47 -32.61 4.76 10.23
C ASP A 47 -31.07 4.66 10.31
N PHE A 48 -30.59 3.89 11.24
CA PHE A 48 -29.18 3.69 11.57
C PHE A 48 -28.31 3.48 10.29
N SER A 49 -28.74 2.64 9.35
CA SER A 49 -27.99 2.37 8.12
C SER A 49 -27.91 3.59 7.18
N ILE A 50 -29.01 4.36 7.10
CA ILE A 50 -29.06 5.60 6.31
C ILE A 50 -28.20 6.67 6.95
N GLY A 51 -28.22 6.77 8.29
CA GLY A 51 -27.37 7.69 9.03
C GLY A 51 -25.88 7.46 8.77
N ASN A 52 -25.44 6.20 8.78
CA ASN A 52 -24.07 5.83 8.43
C ASN A 52 -23.74 6.18 6.97
N GLY A 53 -24.67 5.92 6.05
CA GLY A 53 -24.51 6.29 4.63
C GLY A 53 -24.41 7.80 4.40
N LEU A 54 -25.14 8.61 5.18
CA LEU A 54 -25.06 10.07 5.12
C LEU A 54 -23.71 10.58 5.66
N VAL A 55 -23.23 10.04 6.79
CA VAL A 55 -21.91 10.37 7.33
C VAL A 55 -20.81 10.06 6.31
N ASP A 56 -20.81 8.86 5.73
CA ASP A 56 -19.82 8.46 4.68
C ASP A 56 -19.90 9.39 3.46
N MET A 57 -21.11 9.70 2.99
CA MET A 57 -21.34 10.60 1.85
C MET A 57 -20.78 11.99 2.11
N TYR A 58 -21.11 12.61 3.24
CA TYR A 58 -20.61 13.95 3.57
C TYR A 58 -19.09 13.97 3.75
N CYS A 59 -18.51 12.96 4.41
CA CYS A 59 -17.07 12.83 4.57
C CYS A 59 -16.37 12.79 3.22
N ARG A 60 -16.81 11.91 2.31
CA ARG A 60 -16.20 11.75 0.99
C ARG A 60 -16.40 12.96 0.08
N CYS A 61 -17.53 13.65 0.21
CA CYS A 61 -17.78 14.91 -0.51
C CYS A 61 -17.07 16.13 0.12
N GLY A 62 -16.29 15.95 1.19
CA GLY A 62 -15.49 17.00 1.81
C GLY A 62 -16.25 17.91 2.79
N SER A 63 -17.53 17.64 3.08
CA SER A 63 -18.33 18.43 4.03
C SER A 63 -18.30 17.82 5.44
N LEU A 64 -17.15 17.94 6.12
CA LEU A 64 -16.98 17.46 7.51
C LEU A 64 -17.95 18.11 8.52
N PRO A 65 -18.31 19.41 8.41
CA PRO A 65 -19.29 20.01 9.33
C PRO A 65 -20.66 19.32 9.25
N ASP A 66 -21.14 18.99 8.05
CA ASP A 66 -22.41 18.29 7.87
C ASP A 66 -22.31 16.83 8.30
N ALA A 67 -21.17 16.15 8.02
CA ALA A 67 -20.91 14.81 8.53
C ALA A 67 -20.98 14.76 10.07
N ASN A 68 -20.31 15.69 10.74
CA ASN A 68 -20.34 15.80 12.21
C ASN A 68 -21.75 16.11 12.73
N ARG A 69 -22.53 16.93 12.02
CA ARG A 69 -23.92 17.25 12.39
C ARG A 69 -24.82 16.05 12.31
N VAL A 70 -24.71 15.25 11.24
CA VAL A 70 -25.45 13.98 11.10
C VAL A 70 -25.02 13.00 12.18
N PHE A 71 -23.71 12.79 12.34
CA PHE A 71 -23.15 11.88 13.32
C PHE A 71 -23.58 12.19 14.76
N SER A 72 -23.62 13.48 15.13
CA SER A 72 -24.04 13.89 16.49
C SER A 72 -25.51 13.60 16.79
N ARG A 73 -26.34 13.44 15.75
CA ARG A 73 -27.78 13.13 15.87
C ARG A 73 -28.09 11.65 15.85
N LEU A 74 -27.11 10.79 15.55
CA LEU A 74 -27.30 9.34 15.60
C LEU A 74 -27.50 8.91 17.04
N GLU A 75 -28.63 8.23 17.30
CA GLU A 75 -28.91 7.64 18.62
C GLU A 75 -27.93 6.50 18.95
N ASN A 76 -27.66 5.65 17.94
CA ASN A 76 -26.72 4.55 18.06
C ASN A 76 -25.55 4.78 17.11
N ARG A 77 -24.35 4.85 17.65
CA ARG A 77 -23.11 4.98 16.90
C ARG A 77 -22.38 3.65 16.93
N ASP A 78 -22.04 3.15 15.76
CA ASP A 78 -21.30 1.88 15.63
C ASP A 78 -19.90 2.11 15.03
N HIS A 79 -19.15 1.02 14.87
CA HIS A 79 -17.83 1.05 14.25
C HIS A 79 -17.85 1.58 12.81
N VAL A 80 -18.98 1.52 12.09
CA VAL A 80 -19.11 2.00 10.72
C VAL A 80 -19.23 3.53 10.70
N SER A 81 -20.11 4.11 11.54
CA SER A 81 -20.29 5.55 11.63
C SER A 81 -19.04 6.27 12.15
N TRP A 82 -18.41 5.73 13.20
CA TRP A 82 -17.15 6.24 13.72
C TRP A 82 -16.04 6.11 12.67
N GLY A 83 -15.96 4.95 12.00
CA GLY A 83 -14.96 4.71 10.98
C GLY A 83 -15.06 5.65 9.79
N ALA A 84 -16.28 5.91 9.31
CA ALA A 84 -16.51 6.88 8.24
C ALA A 84 -16.04 8.27 8.63
N LEU A 85 -16.33 8.68 9.88
CA LEU A 85 -15.94 10.00 10.38
C LEU A 85 -14.42 10.12 10.55
N VAL A 86 -13.76 9.12 11.15
CA VAL A 86 -12.30 9.08 11.33
C VAL A 86 -11.60 9.12 9.97
N ILE A 87 -11.99 8.25 9.05
CA ILE A 87 -11.42 8.18 7.70
C ILE A 87 -11.61 9.50 6.95
N GLY A 88 -12.82 10.06 6.99
CA GLY A 88 -13.11 11.32 6.33
C GLY A 88 -12.23 12.48 6.83
N HIS A 89 -11.96 12.56 8.14
CA HIS A 89 -11.04 13.56 8.69
C HIS A 89 -9.60 13.34 8.24
N ILE A 90 -9.13 12.09 8.16
CA ILE A 90 -7.79 11.78 7.64
C ILE A 90 -7.71 12.16 6.15
N GLU A 91 -8.70 11.77 5.34
CA GLU A 91 -8.75 12.06 3.90
C GLU A 91 -8.71 13.57 3.60
N GLN A 92 -9.29 14.39 4.47
CA GLN A 92 -9.26 15.86 4.37
C GLN A 92 -8.02 16.51 5.01
N GLY A 93 -7.11 15.72 5.61
CA GLY A 93 -5.87 16.24 6.22
C GLY A 93 -6.01 16.68 7.66
N PHE A 94 -7.17 16.48 8.31
CA PHE A 94 -7.40 16.82 9.72
C PHE A 94 -7.01 15.68 10.66
N THR A 95 -5.76 15.24 10.58
CA THR A 95 -5.26 14.05 11.28
C THR A 95 -5.39 14.14 12.80
N SER A 96 -5.07 15.28 13.39
CA SER A 96 -5.18 15.46 14.85
C SER A 96 -6.61 15.29 15.36
N LEU A 97 -7.60 15.77 14.61
CA LEU A 97 -9.02 15.56 14.93
C LEU A 97 -9.42 14.10 14.72
N ALA A 98 -8.96 13.47 13.65
CA ALA A 98 -9.20 12.06 13.39
C ALA A 98 -8.67 11.16 14.53
N LEU A 99 -7.47 11.45 15.03
CA LEU A 99 -6.92 10.75 16.20
C LEU A 99 -7.75 10.97 17.47
N CYS A 100 -8.21 12.19 17.69
CA CYS A 100 -9.11 12.47 18.82
C CYS A 100 -10.43 11.69 18.71
N LEU A 101 -11.02 11.65 17.52
CA LEU A 101 -12.24 10.87 17.25
C LEU A 101 -12.00 9.37 17.41
N PHE A 102 -10.86 8.87 16.93
CA PHE A 102 -10.48 7.47 17.11
C PHE A 102 -10.34 7.10 18.58
N LYS A 103 -9.68 7.94 19.39
CA LYS A 103 -9.55 7.73 20.84
C LYS A 103 -10.93 7.73 21.52
N LYS A 104 -11.81 8.68 21.17
CA LYS A 104 -13.20 8.69 21.67
C LYS A 104 -13.97 7.43 21.30
N MET A 105 -13.84 6.97 20.06
CA MET A 105 -14.45 5.70 19.64
C MET A 105 -13.99 4.54 20.51
N MET A 106 -12.70 4.49 20.90
CA MET A 106 -12.14 3.44 21.74
C MET A 106 -12.61 3.51 23.21
N GLU A 107 -13.07 4.67 23.66
CA GLU A 107 -13.60 4.89 25.02
C GLU A 107 -15.09 4.47 25.15
N GLU A 108 -15.80 4.30 24.02
CA GLU A 108 -17.19 3.86 24.03
C GLU A 108 -17.27 2.34 24.28
N GLU A 109 -17.91 1.94 25.40
CA GLU A 109 -17.96 0.55 25.89
C GLU A 109 -18.60 -0.46 24.94
N ASN A 110 -19.44 0.00 23.99
CA ASN A 110 -20.21 -0.87 23.09
C ASN A 110 -19.57 -1.05 21.70
N ILE A 111 -18.44 -0.40 21.43
CA ILE A 111 -17.80 -0.47 20.11
C ILE A 111 -16.71 -1.53 20.11
N ARG A 112 -17.00 -2.64 19.45
CA ARG A 112 -15.95 -3.62 19.13
C ARG A 112 -15.17 -3.11 17.92
N LEU A 113 -13.88 -2.90 18.09
CA LEU A 113 -13.00 -2.52 17.01
C LEU A 113 -13.02 -3.60 15.92
N ASP A 114 -13.54 -3.24 14.76
CA ASP A 114 -13.48 -4.11 13.59
C ASP A 114 -12.10 -4.03 12.95
N ARG A 115 -11.51 -5.20 12.72
CA ARG A 115 -10.22 -5.35 12.04
C ARG A 115 -10.20 -4.68 10.66
N LEU A 116 -11.31 -4.78 9.92
CA LEU A 116 -11.43 -4.17 8.58
C LEU A 116 -11.37 -2.64 8.66
N LEU A 117 -12.02 -2.06 9.67
CA LEU A 117 -11.95 -0.62 9.91
C LEU A 117 -10.50 -0.20 10.19
N LEU A 118 -9.80 -0.93 11.04
CA LEU A 118 -8.42 -0.65 11.37
C LEU A 118 -7.50 -0.68 10.15
N ILE A 119 -7.61 -1.73 9.32
CA ILE A 119 -6.87 -1.83 8.05
C ILE A 119 -7.19 -0.64 7.14
N ARG A 120 -8.44 -0.24 7.04
CA ARG A 120 -8.85 0.92 6.22
C ARG A 120 -8.23 2.21 6.75
N VAL A 121 -8.29 2.47 8.04
CA VAL A 121 -7.71 3.67 8.66
C VAL A 121 -6.20 3.71 8.44
N LEU A 122 -5.50 2.61 8.69
CA LEU A 122 -4.05 2.52 8.48
C LEU A 122 -3.67 2.66 6.99
N ASN A 123 -4.48 2.11 6.06
CA ASN A 123 -4.25 2.31 4.62
C ASN A 123 -4.36 3.78 4.24
N VAL A 124 -5.35 4.50 4.75
CA VAL A 124 -5.50 5.94 4.48
C VAL A 124 -4.33 6.73 5.07
N CYS A 125 -3.87 6.39 6.28
CA CYS A 125 -2.65 6.99 6.87
C CYS A 125 -1.43 6.73 5.97
N ARG A 126 -1.26 5.50 5.48
CA ARG A 126 -0.18 5.13 4.56
C ARG A 126 -0.22 5.94 3.26
N ASP A 127 -1.39 6.00 2.62
CA ASP A 127 -1.55 6.66 1.31
C ASP A 127 -1.33 8.18 1.41
N ARG A 128 -1.55 8.76 2.59
CA ARG A 128 -1.23 10.17 2.89
C ARG A 128 0.16 10.40 3.49
N GLY A 129 0.89 9.34 3.77
CA GLY A 129 2.20 9.44 4.39
C GLY A 129 2.18 9.87 5.86
N ASP A 130 1.03 9.75 6.53
CA ASP A 130 0.88 10.16 7.92
C ASP A 130 1.32 9.05 8.89
N VAL A 131 2.63 8.90 9.01
CA VAL A 131 3.28 7.91 9.88
C VAL A 131 2.96 8.16 11.35
N TYR A 132 2.80 9.44 11.74
CA TYR A 132 2.50 9.81 13.12
C TYR A 132 1.11 9.31 13.53
N ALA A 133 0.10 9.56 12.71
CA ALA A 133 -1.25 9.07 12.97
C ALA A 133 -1.31 7.56 13.11
N ALA A 134 -0.67 6.85 12.21
CA ALA A 134 -0.66 5.39 12.24
C ALA A 134 0.04 4.84 13.49
N ARG A 135 1.13 5.47 13.94
CA ARG A 135 1.81 5.11 15.18
C ARG A 135 0.93 5.32 16.39
N GLU A 136 0.30 6.48 16.51
CA GLU A 136 -0.62 6.80 17.62
C GLU A 136 -1.80 5.82 17.66
N ILE A 137 -2.36 5.47 16.50
CA ILE A 137 -3.42 4.46 16.39
C ILE A 137 -2.91 3.10 16.87
N TYR A 138 -1.75 2.67 16.42
CA TYR A 138 -1.15 1.40 16.81
C TYR A 138 -0.85 1.36 18.32
N ASP A 139 -0.23 2.40 18.88
CA ASP A 139 0.07 2.50 20.30
C ASP A 139 -1.20 2.47 21.16
N CYS A 140 -2.26 3.13 20.70
CA CYS A 140 -3.55 3.13 21.35
C CYS A 140 -4.15 1.69 21.38
N LEU A 141 -4.06 0.97 20.28
CA LEU A 141 -4.56 -0.40 20.16
C LEU A 141 -3.87 -1.37 21.11
N ILE A 142 -2.54 -1.32 21.18
CA ILE A 142 -1.79 -2.19 22.09
C ILE A 142 -2.11 -1.86 23.54
N LYS A 143 -2.13 -0.57 23.91
CA LYS A 143 -2.32 -0.13 25.29
C LYS A 143 -3.74 -0.32 25.80
N VAL A 144 -4.76 -0.02 24.96
CA VAL A 144 -6.17 0.00 25.39
C VAL A 144 -6.86 -1.34 25.22
N VAL A 145 -6.57 -2.07 24.13
CA VAL A 145 -7.29 -3.29 23.76
C VAL A 145 -6.48 -4.56 24.00
N GLY A 146 -5.18 -4.43 24.28
CA GLY A 146 -4.29 -5.59 24.33
C GLY A 146 -4.24 -6.35 23.00
N PHE A 147 -4.42 -5.64 21.90
CA PHE A 147 -4.52 -6.20 20.56
C PHE A 147 -3.22 -6.90 20.19
N LYS A 148 -3.30 -8.19 19.88
CA LYS A 148 -2.14 -8.92 19.36
C LYS A 148 -1.94 -8.58 17.90
N LEU A 149 -0.77 -8.10 17.58
CA LEU A 149 -0.36 -7.79 16.22
C LEU A 149 -0.39 -9.08 15.39
N ASP A 150 -1.25 -9.09 14.38
CA ASP A 150 -1.25 -10.17 13.38
C ASP A 150 -0.34 -9.80 12.19
N VAL A 151 -0.03 -10.80 11.38
CA VAL A 151 0.86 -10.67 10.22
C VAL A 151 0.37 -9.63 9.20
N SER A 152 -0.96 -9.49 9.02
CA SER A 152 -1.52 -8.56 8.03
C SER A 152 -1.39 -7.10 8.46
N LEU A 153 -1.72 -6.79 9.71
CA LEU A 153 -1.55 -5.44 10.26
C LEU A 153 -0.08 -5.10 10.44
N GLY A 154 0.71 -6.09 10.91
CA GLY A 154 2.14 -5.92 11.05
C GLY A 154 2.81 -5.61 9.72
N SER A 155 2.53 -6.34 8.65
CA SER A 155 3.11 -6.07 7.32
C SER A 155 2.71 -4.71 6.78
N LEU A 156 1.47 -4.26 7.02
CA LEU A 156 1.01 -2.93 6.62
C LEU A 156 1.76 -1.80 7.34
N LEU A 157 1.93 -1.92 8.65
CA LEU A 157 2.66 -0.94 9.46
C LEU A 157 4.15 -0.92 9.09
N ILE A 158 4.76 -2.10 8.91
CA ILE A 158 6.15 -2.23 8.47
C ILE A 158 6.35 -1.54 7.11
N ASP A 159 5.45 -1.80 6.12
CA ASP A 159 5.50 -1.16 4.79
C ASP A 159 5.42 0.37 4.90
N MET A 160 4.51 0.85 5.74
CA MET A 160 4.35 2.28 5.95
C MET A 160 5.60 2.91 6.58
N TYR A 161 6.13 2.34 7.67
CA TYR A 161 7.34 2.85 8.31
C TYR A 161 8.54 2.79 7.36
N ALA A 162 8.71 1.67 6.65
CA ALA A 162 9.81 1.48 5.70
C ALA A 162 9.76 2.50 4.56
N LYS A 163 8.60 2.72 3.94
CA LYS A 163 8.44 3.70 2.85
C LYS A 163 8.74 5.14 3.25
N HIS A 164 8.50 5.48 4.52
CA HIS A 164 8.70 6.84 5.03
C HIS A 164 10.04 7.02 5.78
N GLY A 165 11.00 6.14 5.57
CA GLY A 165 12.36 6.27 6.12
C GLY A 165 12.49 5.95 7.59
N LYS A 166 11.46 5.37 8.21
CA LYS A 166 11.48 4.93 9.61
C LYS A 166 11.87 3.45 9.72
N ILE A 167 13.02 3.10 9.13
CA ILE A 167 13.48 1.70 9.03
C ILE A 167 13.65 1.06 10.41
N ASP A 168 14.18 1.79 11.40
CA ASP A 168 14.36 1.27 12.75
C ASP A 168 13.03 0.90 13.43
N ASP A 169 11.99 1.71 13.23
CA ASP A 169 10.66 1.43 13.76
C ASP A 169 10.01 0.24 13.00
N ALA A 170 10.23 0.15 11.68
CA ALA A 170 9.81 -1.00 10.87
C ALA A 170 10.46 -2.30 11.34
N LEU A 171 11.77 -2.29 11.66
CA LEU A 171 12.49 -3.44 12.18
C LEU A 171 11.99 -3.90 13.54
N LYS A 172 11.77 -2.97 14.48
CA LYS A 172 11.22 -3.30 15.80
C LYS A 172 9.90 -4.05 15.66
N LEU A 173 8.98 -3.52 14.84
CA LEU A 173 7.70 -4.21 14.58
C LEU A 173 7.89 -5.57 13.91
N PHE A 174 8.83 -5.66 12.96
CA PHE A 174 9.14 -6.91 12.29
C PHE A 174 9.67 -7.97 13.29
N GLU A 175 10.47 -7.57 14.25
CA GLU A 175 11.00 -8.47 15.28
C GLU A 175 9.94 -8.89 16.31
N GLU A 176 8.97 -8.05 16.59
CA GLU A 176 7.83 -8.34 17.46
C GLU A 176 6.80 -9.30 16.84
N LEU A 177 6.81 -9.47 15.50
CA LEU A 177 5.88 -10.37 14.83
C LEU A 177 6.16 -11.83 15.16
N PRO A 178 5.19 -12.57 15.72
CA PRO A 178 5.38 -13.96 16.09
C PRO A 178 5.57 -14.90 14.88
N ASN A 179 4.95 -14.57 13.76
CA ASN A 179 5.04 -15.32 12.51
C ASN A 179 5.31 -14.35 11.37
N ARG A 180 6.47 -14.48 10.73
CA ARG A 180 6.89 -13.65 9.60
C ARG A 180 6.70 -14.41 8.30
N ASN A 181 5.75 -13.96 7.48
CA ASN A 181 5.58 -14.52 6.15
C ASN A 181 6.50 -13.82 5.14
N VAL A 182 6.58 -14.36 3.91
CA VAL A 182 7.40 -13.80 2.83
C VAL A 182 7.10 -12.33 2.54
N VAL A 183 5.85 -11.88 2.76
CA VAL A 183 5.46 -10.47 2.54
C VAL A 183 6.19 -9.55 3.51
N CYS A 184 6.23 -9.88 4.82
CA CYS A 184 6.94 -9.09 5.81
C CYS A 184 8.43 -8.96 5.48
N TRP A 185 9.06 -10.06 5.05
CA TRP A 185 10.46 -10.07 4.61
C TRP A 185 10.69 -9.18 3.39
N ASN A 186 9.82 -9.30 2.37
CA ASN A 186 9.92 -8.49 1.16
C ASN A 186 9.78 -6.99 1.45
N VAL A 187 8.90 -6.63 2.38
CA VAL A 187 8.69 -5.24 2.77
C VAL A 187 9.96 -4.65 3.42
N ILE A 188 10.59 -5.38 4.35
CA ILE A 188 11.84 -4.93 4.99
C ILE A 188 12.98 -4.83 3.98
N ILE A 189 13.18 -5.87 3.15
CA ILE A 189 14.22 -5.87 2.10
C ILE A 189 14.01 -4.69 1.15
N SER A 190 12.79 -4.49 0.66
CA SER A 190 12.43 -3.38 -0.22
C SER A 190 12.61 -2.02 0.45
N GLY A 191 12.29 -1.91 1.75
CA GLY A 191 12.51 -0.70 2.53
C GLY A 191 13.99 -0.31 2.58
N TYR A 192 14.87 -1.25 2.89
CA TYR A 192 16.31 -1.00 2.87
C TYR A 192 16.81 -0.59 1.48
N VAL A 193 16.37 -1.27 0.43
CA VAL A 193 16.71 -0.93 -0.95
C VAL A 193 16.25 0.48 -1.31
N HIS A 194 15.04 0.85 -0.91
CA HIS A 194 14.46 2.17 -1.21
C HIS A 194 15.27 3.32 -0.56
N HIS A 195 15.84 3.06 0.59
CA HIS A 195 16.65 4.04 1.35
C HIS A 195 18.17 3.89 1.13
N ASN A 196 18.59 3.21 0.06
CA ASN A 196 19.99 3.03 -0.31
C ASN A 196 20.85 2.24 0.70
N HIS A 197 20.22 1.38 1.52
CA HIS A 197 20.89 0.50 2.47
C HIS A 197 21.06 -0.92 1.89
N GLY A 198 21.73 -1.05 0.74
CA GLY A 198 21.87 -2.31 0.01
C GLY A 198 22.49 -3.44 0.82
N LEU A 199 23.53 -3.16 1.60
CA LEU A 199 24.20 -4.17 2.46
C LEU A 199 23.24 -4.77 3.51
N ASP A 200 22.42 -3.93 4.11
CA ASP A 200 21.47 -4.39 5.13
C ASP A 200 20.32 -5.18 4.51
N ALA A 201 19.90 -4.82 3.28
CA ALA A 201 18.93 -5.61 2.52
C ALA A 201 19.45 -7.04 2.24
N VAL A 202 20.72 -7.20 1.86
CA VAL A 202 21.34 -8.51 1.65
C VAL A 202 21.41 -9.31 2.97
N LYS A 203 21.82 -8.70 4.08
CA LYS A 203 21.83 -9.36 5.39
C LYS A 203 20.43 -9.85 5.82
N VAL A 204 19.40 -9.03 5.59
CA VAL A 204 18.01 -9.42 5.88
C VAL A 204 17.58 -10.61 5.02
N PHE A 205 17.97 -10.65 3.77
CA PHE A 205 17.72 -11.80 2.91
C PHE A 205 18.42 -13.08 3.41
N GLU A 206 19.67 -12.99 3.85
CA GLU A 206 20.38 -14.13 4.47
C GLU A 206 19.65 -14.62 5.73
N LYS A 207 19.17 -13.70 6.56
CA LYS A 207 18.36 -14.03 7.74
C LYS A 207 17.05 -14.72 7.36
N MET A 208 16.35 -14.22 6.32
CA MET A 208 15.14 -14.87 5.77
C MET A 208 15.39 -16.33 5.41
N GLN A 209 16.53 -16.61 4.79
CA GLN A 209 16.92 -17.97 4.41
C GLN A 209 17.25 -18.85 5.61
N SER A 210 17.95 -18.30 6.62
CA SER A 210 18.25 -19.02 7.86
C SER A 210 16.98 -19.39 8.64
N GLU A 211 15.90 -18.62 8.49
CA GLU A 211 14.58 -18.92 9.04
C GLU A 211 13.74 -19.83 8.11
N CYS A 212 14.34 -20.42 7.06
CA CYS A 212 13.70 -21.35 6.12
C CYS A 212 12.48 -20.78 5.39
N VAL A 213 12.39 -19.47 5.23
CA VAL A 213 11.31 -18.82 4.46
C VAL A 213 11.68 -18.83 2.97
N THR A 214 10.83 -19.43 2.14
CA THR A 214 11.07 -19.57 0.70
C THR A 214 10.96 -18.22 -0.01
N PRO A 215 12.04 -17.75 -0.70
CA PRO A 215 12.00 -16.52 -1.50
C PRO A 215 11.06 -16.65 -2.70
N THR A 216 10.48 -15.54 -3.12
CA THR A 216 9.68 -15.41 -4.35
C THR A 216 10.41 -14.56 -5.38
N ASN A 217 9.87 -14.46 -6.63
CA ASN A 217 10.43 -13.57 -7.65
C ASN A 217 10.54 -12.11 -7.17
N VAL A 218 9.57 -11.65 -6.36
CA VAL A 218 9.62 -10.31 -5.72
C VAL A 218 10.82 -10.20 -4.79
N THR A 219 11.06 -11.22 -3.95
CA THR A 219 12.23 -11.26 -3.06
C THR A 219 13.52 -11.18 -3.85
N PHE A 220 13.68 -12.02 -4.88
CA PHE A 220 14.88 -12.03 -5.72
C PHE A 220 15.10 -10.71 -6.43
N SER A 221 14.05 -10.08 -7.00
CA SER A 221 14.16 -8.77 -7.64
C SER A 221 14.62 -7.67 -6.66
N CYS A 222 14.10 -7.66 -5.42
CA CYS A 222 14.53 -6.70 -4.39
C CYS A 222 16.00 -6.92 -4.01
N VAL A 223 16.42 -8.17 -3.82
CA VAL A 223 17.80 -8.49 -3.42
C VAL A 223 18.78 -8.22 -4.56
N LEU A 224 18.44 -8.53 -5.82
CA LEU A 224 19.26 -8.19 -6.98
C LEU A 224 19.50 -6.68 -7.09
N ARG A 225 18.46 -5.87 -6.83
CA ARG A 225 18.62 -4.41 -6.75
C ARG A 225 19.60 -4.00 -5.64
N ALA A 226 19.53 -4.66 -4.48
CA ALA A 226 20.48 -4.44 -3.39
C ALA A 226 21.91 -4.80 -3.82
N CYS A 227 22.12 -5.96 -4.47
CA CYS A 227 23.41 -6.38 -4.98
C CYS A 227 23.98 -5.38 -6.00
N GLY A 228 23.16 -4.89 -6.93
CA GLY A 228 23.56 -3.84 -7.88
C GLY A 228 23.99 -2.54 -7.19
N MET A 229 23.31 -2.13 -6.12
CA MET A 229 23.66 -0.92 -5.35
C MET A 229 25.01 -1.03 -4.66
N VAL A 230 25.35 -2.20 -4.11
CA VAL A 230 26.62 -2.47 -3.45
C VAL A 230 27.71 -2.92 -4.42
N LYS A 231 27.38 -3.05 -5.69
CA LYS A 231 28.23 -3.62 -6.76
C LYS A 231 28.80 -5.01 -6.40
N GLY A 232 27.98 -5.80 -5.72
CA GLY A 232 28.31 -7.14 -5.23
C GLY A 232 28.15 -8.17 -6.32
N LEU A 233 29.20 -8.42 -7.11
CA LEU A 233 29.15 -9.37 -8.22
C LEU A 233 28.98 -10.82 -7.74
N GLU A 234 29.69 -11.22 -6.70
CA GLU A 234 29.62 -12.60 -6.18
C GLU A 234 28.25 -12.88 -5.56
N GLU A 235 27.67 -11.89 -4.84
CA GLU A 235 26.30 -11.97 -4.33
C GLU A 235 25.30 -12.10 -5.49
N THR A 236 25.48 -11.30 -6.55
CA THR A 236 24.63 -11.36 -7.74
C THR A 236 24.66 -12.75 -8.38
N LYS A 237 25.84 -13.33 -8.55
CA LYS A 237 26.00 -14.71 -9.09
C LYS A 237 25.34 -15.75 -8.18
N CYS A 238 25.54 -15.62 -6.87
CA CYS A 238 24.93 -16.52 -5.90
C CYS A 238 23.39 -16.46 -5.95
N ILE A 239 22.81 -15.27 -6.08
CA ILE A 239 21.36 -15.08 -6.22
C ILE A 239 20.89 -15.68 -7.56
N HIS A 240 21.60 -15.43 -8.66
CA HIS A 240 21.28 -16.00 -9.97
C HIS A 240 21.25 -17.53 -9.94
N ASP A 241 22.28 -18.17 -9.38
CA ASP A 241 22.31 -19.63 -9.20
C ASP A 241 21.11 -20.15 -8.41
N ARG A 242 20.70 -19.41 -7.37
CA ARG A 242 19.52 -19.80 -6.56
C ARG A 242 18.22 -19.69 -7.34
N ILE A 243 18.07 -18.65 -8.16
CA ILE A 243 16.92 -18.49 -9.06
C ILE A 243 16.83 -19.69 -9.99
N VAL A 244 17.94 -20.08 -10.62
CA VAL A 244 17.99 -21.24 -11.54
C VAL A 244 17.63 -22.54 -10.80
N ARG A 245 18.20 -22.77 -9.61
CA ARG A 245 17.92 -23.99 -8.81
C ARG A 245 16.50 -24.05 -8.25
N SER A 246 15.89 -22.92 -7.98
CA SER A 246 14.51 -22.86 -7.48
C SER A 246 13.46 -23.25 -8.53
N GLY A 247 13.87 -23.41 -9.80
CA GLY A 247 12.96 -23.67 -10.92
C GLY A 247 12.01 -22.50 -11.22
N ASN A 248 12.28 -21.34 -10.65
CA ASN A 248 11.50 -20.14 -10.94
C ASN A 248 11.69 -19.75 -12.41
N PHE A 249 10.59 -19.59 -13.11
CA PHE A 249 10.64 -19.05 -14.47
C PHE A 249 11.21 -17.63 -14.43
N LEU A 250 12.18 -17.37 -15.31
CA LEU A 250 12.68 -16.04 -15.56
C LEU A 250 11.57 -15.23 -16.25
N ASP A 251 10.72 -14.60 -15.47
CA ASP A 251 9.79 -13.60 -16.01
C ASP A 251 10.55 -12.32 -16.40
N VAL A 252 9.90 -11.45 -17.17
CA VAL A 252 10.53 -10.20 -17.66
C VAL A 252 11.03 -9.33 -16.50
N VAL A 253 10.31 -9.29 -15.38
CA VAL A 253 10.66 -8.45 -14.22
C VAL A 253 11.94 -8.96 -13.54
N LEU A 254 12.04 -10.28 -13.33
CA LEU A 254 13.22 -10.89 -12.74
C LEU A 254 14.41 -10.84 -13.68
N GLY A 255 14.18 -11.04 -14.99
CA GLY A 255 15.18 -10.88 -16.02
C GLY A 255 15.75 -9.46 -16.06
N ASN A 256 14.89 -8.44 -16.02
CA ASN A 256 15.29 -7.04 -15.92
C ASN A 256 16.16 -6.77 -14.68
N SER A 257 15.77 -7.34 -13.54
CA SER A 257 16.53 -7.19 -12.29
C SER A 257 17.92 -7.83 -12.36
N LEU A 258 18.06 -8.99 -13.06
CA LEU A 258 19.35 -9.62 -13.29
C LEU A 258 20.23 -8.80 -14.24
N VAL A 259 19.67 -8.37 -15.38
CA VAL A 259 20.39 -7.51 -16.34
C VAL A 259 20.91 -6.25 -15.66
N ASP A 260 20.06 -5.57 -14.88
CA ASP A 260 20.43 -4.36 -14.13
C ASP A 260 21.53 -4.64 -13.08
N ALA A 261 21.38 -5.71 -12.29
CA ALA A 261 22.35 -6.08 -11.25
C ALA A 261 23.73 -6.38 -11.83
N TYR A 262 23.80 -7.23 -12.86
CA TYR A 262 25.07 -7.56 -13.53
C TYR A 262 25.70 -6.32 -14.19
N SER A 263 24.88 -5.47 -14.84
CA SER A 263 25.32 -4.20 -15.43
C SER A 263 25.96 -3.30 -14.39
N LYS A 264 25.29 -3.07 -13.26
CA LYS A 264 25.82 -2.24 -12.16
C LYS A 264 27.07 -2.80 -11.50
N CYS A 265 27.19 -4.11 -11.46
CA CYS A 265 28.42 -4.80 -10.99
C CYS A 265 29.57 -4.76 -12.00
N GLY A 266 29.37 -4.23 -13.21
CA GLY A 266 30.39 -4.13 -14.27
C GLY A 266 30.58 -5.42 -15.08
N ASN A 267 29.81 -6.45 -14.83
CA ASN A 267 29.86 -7.69 -15.59
C ASN A 267 28.89 -7.61 -16.79
N LEU A 268 29.32 -6.87 -17.82
CA LEU A 268 28.50 -6.60 -18.99
C LEU A 268 28.31 -7.86 -19.87
N GLU A 269 29.22 -8.83 -19.78
CA GLU A 269 29.13 -10.09 -20.54
C GLU A 269 27.95 -10.93 -20.03
N ASP A 270 27.85 -11.18 -18.73
CA ASP A 270 26.75 -11.93 -18.16
C ASP A 270 25.43 -11.14 -18.29
N SER A 271 25.47 -9.81 -18.14
CA SER A 271 24.30 -8.96 -18.38
C SER A 271 23.75 -9.12 -19.80
N TYR A 272 24.62 -9.10 -20.83
CA TYR A 272 24.22 -9.29 -22.22
C TYR A 272 23.75 -10.73 -22.49
N ALA A 273 24.39 -11.73 -21.89
CA ALA A 273 23.98 -13.13 -22.01
C ALA A 273 22.57 -13.36 -21.50
N ILE A 274 22.24 -12.81 -20.32
CA ILE A 274 20.89 -12.87 -19.76
C ILE A 274 19.91 -12.13 -20.65
N PHE A 275 20.22 -10.89 -21.05
CA PHE A 275 19.39 -10.11 -21.97
C PHE A 275 19.05 -10.89 -23.23
N SER A 276 20.04 -11.57 -23.82
CA SER A 276 19.87 -12.37 -25.04
C SER A 276 19.03 -13.64 -24.83
N SER A 277 19.06 -14.21 -23.64
CA SER A 277 18.30 -15.42 -23.28
C SER A 277 16.83 -15.16 -22.97
N LEU A 278 16.43 -13.89 -22.69
CA LEU A 278 15.05 -13.55 -22.40
C LEU A 278 14.15 -13.74 -23.61
N LEU A 279 13.06 -14.49 -23.45
CA LEU A 279 12.06 -14.73 -24.49
C LEU A 279 11.32 -13.45 -24.90
N THR A 280 11.05 -12.60 -23.93
CA THR A 280 10.40 -11.30 -24.14
C THR A 280 11.24 -10.21 -23.47
N ARG A 281 11.35 -9.07 -24.12
CA ARG A 281 12.06 -7.89 -23.64
C ARG A 281 11.12 -6.71 -23.66
N ASP A 282 11.24 -5.81 -22.72
CA ASP A 282 10.52 -4.56 -22.68
C ASP A 282 11.50 -3.36 -22.69
N VAL A 283 10.96 -2.16 -22.67
CA VAL A 283 11.78 -0.93 -22.63
C VAL A 283 12.70 -0.89 -21.40
N ALA A 284 12.25 -1.45 -20.27
CA ALA A 284 13.07 -1.51 -19.05
C ALA A 284 14.26 -2.47 -19.20
N THR A 285 14.09 -3.62 -19.90
CA THR A 285 15.20 -4.54 -20.21
C THR A 285 16.29 -3.84 -21.03
N TRP A 286 15.88 -3.15 -22.11
CA TRP A 286 16.80 -2.39 -22.95
C TRP A 286 17.47 -1.27 -22.17
N GLY A 287 16.69 -0.53 -21.39
CA GLY A 287 17.20 0.58 -20.57
C GLY A 287 18.25 0.12 -19.56
N ALA A 288 18.02 -0.98 -18.84
CA ALA A 288 18.97 -1.54 -17.90
C ALA A 288 20.31 -1.92 -18.57
N LEU A 289 20.26 -2.57 -19.73
CA LEU A 289 21.46 -2.93 -20.48
C LEU A 289 22.21 -1.70 -21.00
N ILE A 290 21.51 -0.79 -21.69
CA ILE A 290 22.10 0.43 -22.27
C ILE A 290 22.74 1.28 -21.17
N SER A 291 22.03 1.53 -20.07
CA SER A 291 22.57 2.29 -18.93
C SER A 291 23.85 1.65 -18.37
N GLY A 292 23.87 0.32 -18.24
CA GLY A 292 25.06 -0.39 -17.80
C GLY A 292 26.26 -0.17 -18.72
N TYR A 293 26.08 -0.25 -20.05
CA TYR A 293 27.18 0.03 -20.98
C TYR A 293 27.65 1.49 -20.93
N VAL A 294 26.73 2.45 -20.72
CA VAL A 294 27.07 3.87 -20.54
C VAL A 294 27.87 4.11 -19.27
N GLU A 295 27.40 3.57 -18.13
CA GLU A 295 28.06 3.72 -16.82
C GLU A 295 29.50 3.18 -16.82
N HIS A 296 29.78 2.16 -17.64
CA HIS A 296 31.12 1.57 -17.77
C HIS A 296 31.91 2.09 -18.96
N GLY A 297 31.54 3.27 -19.54
CA GLY A 297 32.28 3.96 -20.58
C GLY A 297 32.27 3.26 -21.94
N LYS A 298 31.35 2.34 -22.19
CA LYS A 298 31.21 1.60 -23.44
C LYS A 298 30.20 2.29 -24.38
N GLY A 299 30.35 3.60 -24.60
CA GLY A 299 29.37 4.43 -25.31
C GLY A 299 29.05 3.97 -26.74
N THR A 300 30.03 3.44 -27.48
CA THR A 300 29.79 2.92 -28.84
C THR A 300 28.83 1.73 -28.85
N MET A 301 28.98 0.80 -27.89
CA MET A 301 28.10 -0.33 -27.75
C MET A 301 26.71 0.10 -27.25
N ALA A 302 26.64 1.06 -26.36
CA ALA A 302 25.37 1.62 -25.87
C ALA A 302 24.56 2.24 -27.03
N LEU A 303 25.22 3.00 -27.94
CA LEU A 303 24.57 3.57 -29.12
C LEU A 303 24.08 2.47 -30.09
N GLN A 304 24.85 1.42 -30.27
CA GLN A 304 24.43 0.29 -31.10
C GLN A 304 23.21 -0.40 -30.52
N LEU A 305 23.22 -0.70 -29.23
CA LEU A 305 22.07 -1.30 -28.51
C LEU A 305 20.82 -0.40 -28.59
N PHE A 306 20.99 0.90 -28.50
CA PHE A 306 19.88 1.86 -28.66
C PHE A 306 19.30 1.82 -30.09
N GLN A 307 20.13 1.73 -31.12
CA GLN A 307 19.68 1.54 -32.50
C GLN A 307 18.94 0.21 -32.68
N ASP A 308 19.48 -0.87 -32.13
CA ASP A 308 18.83 -2.20 -32.18
C ASP A 308 17.46 -2.19 -31.49
N MET A 309 17.34 -1.48 -30.34
CA MET A 309 16.08 -1.26 -29.65
C MET A 309 15.04 -0.56 -30.56
N GLN A 310 15.46 0.50 -31.27
CA GLN A 310 14.59 1.22 -32.19
C GLN A 310 14.17 0.38 -33.40
N ILE A 311 15.10 -0.42 -33.96
CA ILE A 311 14.81 -1.34 -35.08
C ILE A 311 13.77 -2.39 -34.65
N GLN A 312 13.78 -2.83 -33.39
CA GLN A 312 12.79 -3.77 -32.86
C GLN A 312 11.45 -3.09 -32.51
N GLY A 313 11.28 -1.82 -32.79
CA GLY A 313 10.04 -1.08 -32.65
C GLY A 313 9.77 -0.54 -31.24
N PHE A 314 10.76 -0.57 -30.34
CA PHE A 314 10.63 0.08 -29.03
C PHE A 314 10.91 1.56 -29.11
N THR A 315 10.00 2.38 -28.59
CA THR A 315 10.21 3.84 -28.46
C THR A 315 10.92 4.13 -27.14
N SER A 316 11.96 4.97 -27.18
CA SER A 316 12.63 5.42 -25.96
C SER A 316 11.68 6.25 -25.11
N ASN A 317 11.63 5.96 -23.81
CA ASN A 317 11.08 6.87 -22.82
C ASN A 317 12.22 7.75 -22.26
N ALA A 318 11.88 8.75 -21.45
CA ALA A 318 12.85 9.73 -20.90
C ALA A 318 13.98 9.10 -20.03
N ILE A 319 14.01 7.79 -19.86
CA ILE A 319 14.97 7.05 -19.01
C ILE A 319 16.08 6.43 -19.89
N VAL A 320 15.86 6.18 -21.16
CA VAL A 320 16.80 5.64 -22.15
C VAL A 320 17.26 6.76 -23.06
#